data_7ed04966eb978cc5e504745499e8b945
#
_entry.id   7ed04966eb978cc5e504745499e8b945
#
_cell.length_a   1.000
_cell.length_b   1.000
_cell.length_c   1.000
_cell.angle_alpha   90.00
_cell.angle_beta   90.00
_cell.angle_gamma   90.00
#
_symmetry.space_group_name_H-M   'P 1'
#
loop_
_entity.id
_entity.type
_entity.pdbx_description
1 polymer ?
#
loop_
_entity_poly.entity_id
_entity_poly.type
_entity_poly.pdbx_seq_one_letter_code
_entity_poly.pdbx_strand_id
1 'polypeptide(L)'
;MKIDFLRLRGNAYGEYCLYCHAETVTWIVVDGRKRCTCASCGREAERAIVVDPRICWWTDADGEYWHESAGVFVRDRQARFLFFQRTAFPYSLTVPAGHVERGEEPKCAAARELWEEVGIRVANGDLQLVADEYLKGDVCRRGSDAHRWHAYLLEVDEHRESGAHREVTVNEEGEAPVWFTLDQARSSETTFAVERIIDQHSERLLPAVPGTPPPR
;
A
#
# COMPACT_ATOMS: atom_id res chain seq x y z
N MET A 1 -15.88 -3.60 -2.58
CA MET A 1 -16.49 -4.56 -1.61
C MET A 1 -17.52 -3.84 -0.77
N LYS A 2 -18.78 -4.31 -0.72
CA LYS A 2 -19.84 -3.71 0.11
C LYS A 2 -19.92 -4.40 1.46
N ILE A 3 -20.03 -3.62 2.54
CA ILE A 3 -20.09 -4.11 3.92
C ILE A 3 -21.35 -3.63 4.68
N ASP A 4 -22.47 -3.56 3.98
CA ASP A 4 -23.76 -3.14 4.54
C ASP A 4 -24.27 -4.02 5.69
N PHE A 5 -23.80 -5.28 5.75
CA PHE A 5 -24.08 -6.22 6.85
C PHE A 5 -23.50 -5.77 8.20
N LEU A 6 -22.53 -4.83 8.21
CA LEU A 6 -21.91 -4.32 9.44
C LEU A 6 -22.74 -3.26 10.17
N ARG A 7 -23.77 -2.70 9.56
CA ARG A 7 -24.60 -1.63 10.16
C ARG A 7 -25.16 -1.93 11.54
N LEU A 8 -25.17 -3.20 11.93
CA LEU A 8 -25.71 -3.65 13.23
C LEU A 8 -24.63 -3.95 14.28
N ARG A 9 -23.33 -3.93 13.96
CA ARG A 9 -22.26 -4.45 14.85
C ARG A 9 -21.29 -3.39 15.41
N GLY A 10 -21.40 -2.13 15.01
CA GLY A 10 -20.49 -1.06 15.45
C GLY A 10 -19.06 -1.20 14.90
N ASN A 11 -18.11 -0.42 15.44
CA ASN A 11 -16.72 -0.35 15.00
C ASN A 11 -15.78 -1.32 15.75
N ALA A 12 -16.24 -2.47 16.20
CA ALA A 12 -15.40 -3.48 16.83
C ALA A 12 -14.54 -4.22 15.79
N TYR A 13 -13.36 -4.68 16.21
CA TYR A 13 -12.55 -5.57 15.36
C TYR A 13 -13.35 -6.82 14.99
N GLY A 14 -13.28 -7.22 13.71
CA GLY A 14 -13.90 -8.44 13.23
C GLY A 14 -13.34 -8.88 11.88
N GLU A 15 -13.36 -10.18 11.66
CA GLU A 15 -12.94 -10.81 10.40
C GLU A 15 -14.10 -11.58 9.79
N TYR A 16 -14.41 -11.32 8.52
CA TYR A 16 -15.59 -11.85 7.87
C TYR A 16 -15.22 -12.50 6.54
N CYS A 17 -15.95 -13.57 6.21
CA CYS A 17 -15.81 -14.25 4.94
C CYS A 17 -16.20 -13.33 3.78
N LEU A 18 -15.36 -13.28 2.72
CA LEU A 18 -15.65 -12.51 1.50
C LEU A 18 -16.96 -12.91 0.82
N TYR A 19 -17.42 -14.14 1.01
CA TYR A 19 -18.53 -14.71 0.24
C TYR A 19 -19.86 -14.72 0.99
N CYS A 20 -19.85 -15.13 2.27
CA CYS A 20 -21.08 -15.27 3.05
C CYS A 20 -21.16 -14.32 4.24
N HIS A 21 -20.14 -13.50 4.45
CA HIS A 21 -20.03 -12.50 5.52
C HIS A 21 -20.11 -13.08 6.94
N ALA A 22 -19.98 -14.40 7.09
CA ALA A 22 -19.94 -15.01 8.42
C ALA A 22 -18.60 -14.73 9.12
N GLU A 23 -18.66 -14.56 10.43
CA GLU A 23 -17.50 -14.32 11.31
C GLU A 23 -16.80 -15.63 11.74
N THR A 24 -16.68 -16.56 10.81
CA THR A 24 -16.15 -17.92 11.04
C THR A 24 -14.92 -18.19 10.17
N VAL A 25 -14.09 -17.17 10.00
CA VAL A 25 -12.87 -17.22 9.20
C VAL A 25 -11.73 -17.78 10.05
N THR A 26 -10.96 -18.72 9.50
CA THR A 26 -9.73 -19.26 10.08
C THR A 26 -8.61 -19.13 9.08
N TRP A 27 -7.46 -18.61 9.51
CA TRP A 27 -6.28 -18.46 8.67
C TRP A 27 -5.42 -19.73 8.69
N ILE A 28 -4.99 -20.15 7.50
CA ILE A 28 -4.10 -21.28 7.26
C ILE A 28 -2.96 -20.88 6.36
N VAL A 29 -1.88 -21.66 6.33
CA VAL A 29 -0.78 -21.50 5.36
C VAL A 29 -0.81 -22.71 4.43
N VAL A 30 -0.93 -22.46 3.12
CA VAL A 30 -0.91 -23.49 2.08
C VAL A 30 0.15 -23.09 1.06
N ASP A 31 1.11 -23.97 0.82
CA ASP A 31 2.23 -23.74 -0.11
C ASP A 31 2.97 -22.40 0.13
N GLY A 32 3.18 -22.07 1.42
CA GLY A 32 3.85 -20.83 1.84
C GLY A 32 2.97 -19.56 1.74
N ARG A 33 1.74 -19.66 1.24
CA ARG A 33 0.80 -18.53 1.13
C ARG A 33 -0.26 -18.57 2.22
N LYS A 34 -0.53 -17.41 2.80
CA LYS A 34 -1.58 -17.24 3.80
C LYS A 34 -2.94 -17.23 3.12
N ARG A 35 -3.83 -18.14 3.53
CA ARG A 35 -5.22 -18.24 3.07
C ARG A 35 -6.17 -18.26 4.24
N CYS A 36 -7.43 -17.92 4.02
CA CYS A 36 -8.48 -18.10 5.00
C CYS A 36 -9.52 -19.09 4.50
N THR A 37 -10.06 -19.90 5.42
CA THR A 37 -11.20 -20.80 5.21
C THR A 37 -12.38 -20.30 6.03
N CYS A 38 -13.59 -20.49 5.52
CA CYS A 38 -14.82 -20.14 6.23
C CYS A 38 -15.56 -21.39 6.65
N ALA A 39 -15.77 -21.59 7.96
CA ALA A 39 -16.50 -22.76 8.48
C ALA A 39 -17.99 -22.75 8.09
N SER A 40 -18.59 -21.57 7.82
CA SER A 40 -20.01 -21.48 7.47
C SER A 40 -20.31 -21.84 6.00
N CYS A 41 -19.44 -21.50 5.05
CA CYS A 41 -19.69 -21.78 3.62
C CYS A 41 -18.67 -22.69 2.96
N GLY A 42 -17.61 -23.09 3.68
CA GLY A 42 -16.56 -23.98 3.21
C GLY A 42 -15.61 -23.39 2.16
N ARG A 43 -15.75 -22.10 1.81
CA ARG A 43 -14.90 -21.45 0.79
C ARG A 43 -13.57 -20.99 1.36
N GLU A 44 -12.57 -21.03 0.49
CA GLU A 44 -11.23 -20.49 0.75
C GLU A 44 -11.00 -19.20 -0.03
N ALA A 45 -10.16 -18.31 0.52
CA ALA A 45 -9.73 -17.07 -0.11
C ALA A 45 -8.33 -16.66 0.37
N GLU A 46 -7.65 -15.81 -0.39
CA GLU A 46 -6.36 -15.22 -0.01
C GLU A 46 -6.51 -13.99 0.89
N ARG A 47 -7.74 -13.52 1.09
CA ARG A 47 -8.08 -12.37 1.93
C ARG A 47 -9.44 -12.56 2.61
N ALA A 48 -9.67 -11.80 3.67
CA ALA A 48 -10.94 -11.73 4.37
C ALA A 48 -11.36 -10.25 4.51
N ILE A 49 -12.64 -9.99 4.75
CA ILE A 49 -13.06 -8.64 5.15
C ILE A 49 -12.63 -8.46 6.61
N VAL A 50 -11.67 -7.54 6.83
CA VAL A 50 -11.14 -7.25 8.17
C VAL A 50 -11.55 -5.83 8.55
N VAL A 51 -12.48 -5.70 9.48
CA VAL A 51 -12.83 -4.42 10.09
C VAL A 51 -11.92 -4.19 11.28
N ASP A 52 -11.01 -3.24 11.16
CA ASP A 52 -10.05 -2.90 12.20
C ASP A 52 -10.24 -1.43 12.63
N PRO A 53 -10.69 -1.17 13.88
CA PRO A 53 -10.91 0.19 14.34
C PRO A 53 -9.62 1.03 14.48
N ARG A 54 -8.44 0.42 14.36
CA ARG A 54 -7.15 1.12 14.45
C ARG A 54 -6.76 1.82 13.15
N ILE A 55 -7.28 1.37 11.99
CA ILE A 55 -6.99 2.01 10.70
C ILE A 55 -8.12 2.95 10.27
N CYS A 56 -7.80 3.87 9.35
CA CYS A 56 -8.79 4.72 8.72
C CYS A 56 -9.57 3.94 7.66
N TRP A 57 -10.86 3.78 7.88
CA TRP A 57 -11.79 3.17 6.93
C TRP A 57 -13.16 3.83 7.02
N TRP A 58 -13.94 3.76 5.93
CA TRP A 58 -15.32 4.23 5.86
C TRP A 58 -16.11 3.46 4.81
N THR A 59 -17.39 3.72 4.73
CA THR A 59 -18.23 3.31 3.60
C THR A 59 -18.75 4.55 2.89
N ASP A 60 -18.74 4.53 1.55
CA ASP A 60 -19.38 5.59 0.76
C ASP A 60 -20.91 5.44 0.74
N ALA A 61 -21.60 6.33 0.00
CA ALA A 61 -23.05 6.33 -0.11
C ALA A 61 -23.62 5.04 -0.74
N ASP A 62 -22.81 4.37 -1.55
CA ASP A 62 -23.17 3.10 -2.20
C ASP A 62 -22.85 1.87 -1.32
N GLY A 63 -22.28 2.10 -0.13
CA GLY A 63 -21.86 1.06 0.81
C GLY A 63 -20.52 0.41 0.45
N GLU A 64 -19.73 1.00 -0.48
CA GLU A 64 -18.38 0.53 -0.78
C GLU A 64 -17.46 0.72 0.41
N TYR A 65 -16.67 -0.32 0.72
CA TYR A 65 -15.71 -0.33 1.81
C TYR A 65 -14.37 0.26 1.36
N TRP A 66 -14.03 1.38 1.94
CA TRP A 66 -12.82 2.14 1.64
C TRP A 66 -11.83 2.06 2.79
N HIS A 67 -10.55 1.97 2.44
CA HIS A 67 -9.44 2.23 3.36
C HIS A 67 -8.67 3.48 2.95
N GLU A 68 -7.95 4.06 3.90
CA GLU A 68 -6.96 5.10 3.64
C GLU A 68 -5.57 4.48 3.72
N SER A 69 -4.73 4.76 2.71
CA SER A 69 -3.37 4.21 2.58
C SER A 69 -2.37 5.30 2.20
N ALA A 70 -1.13 5.13 2.60
CA ALA A 70 -0.04 6.02 2.25
C ALA A 70 1.19 5.21 1.86
N GLY A 71 1.94 5.68 0.85
CA GLY A 71 3.16 5.01 0.40
C GLY A 71 4.20 5.96 -0.16
N VAL A 72 5.44 5.48 -0.28
CA VAL A 72 6.60 6.28 -0.65
C VAL A 72 7.31 5.71 -1.85
N PHE A 73 7.39 6.50 -2.93
CA PHE A 73 8.30 6.27 -4.04
C PHE A 73 9.69 6.80 -3.64
N VAL A 74 10.60 5.91 -3.28
CA VAL A 74 11.98 6.26 -2.94
C VAL A 74 12.79 6.30 -4.23
N ARG A 75 13.30 7.49 -4.63
CA ARG A 75 14.01 7.72 -5.88
C ARG A 75 15.49 7.98 -5.62
N ASP A 76 16.36 7.27 -6.35
CA ASP A 76 17.80 7.54 -6.37
C ASP A 76 18.18 8.59 -7.42
N ARG A 77 19.47 8.96 -7.47
CA ARG A 77 20.01 9.95 -8.44
C ARG A 77 19.97 9.48 -9.89
N GLN A 78 19.87 8.18 -10.14
CA GLN A 78 19.73 7.60 -11.48
C GLN A 78 18.28 7.51 -11.93
N ALA A 79 17.34 8.17 -11.20
CA ALA A 79 15.90 8.12 -11.42
C ALA A 79 15.34 6.67 -11.38
N ARG A 80 15.95 5.79 -10.55
CA ARG A 80 15.40 4.48 -10.23
C ARG A 80 14.65 4.58 -8.91
N PHE A 81 13.65 3.73 -8.74
CA PHE A 81 12.78 3.67 -7.59
C PHE A 81 12.91 2.34 -6.88
N LEU A 82 12.83 2.35 -5.56
CA LEU A 82 12.84 1.15 -4.74
C LEU A 82 11.48 0.45 -4.81
N PHE A 83 11.52 -0.82 -5.20
CA PHE A 83 10.38 -1.75 -5.13
C PHE A 83 10.82 -3.01 -4.38
N PHE A 84 9.83 -3.76 -3.92
CA PHE A 84 10.03 -5.12 -3.41
C PHE A 84 8.83 -6.00 -3.72
N GLN A 85 9.05 -7.32 -3.74
CA GLN A 85 7.99 -8.30 -3.94
C GLN A 85 7.21 -8.50 -2.64
N ARG A 86 5.88 -8.41 -2.68
CA ARG A 86 5.03 -8.70 -1.52
C ARG A 86 4.99 -10.19 -1.23
N THR A 87 5.08 -10.55 0.05
CA THR A 87 4.90 -11.92 0.56
C THR A 87 3.44 -12.21 0.95
N ALA A 88 2.58 -11.19 0.93
CA ALA A 88 1.15 -11.28 1.22
C ALA A 88 0.32 -10.70 0.06
N PHE A 89 -0.93 -11.16 -0.06
CA PHE A 89 -1.88 -10.66 -1.07
C PHE A 89 -2.02 -9.11 -1.06
N PRO A 90 -2.02 -8.49 -2.25
CA PRO A 90 -1.70 -9.01 -3.59
C PRO A 90 -0.19 -9.28 -3.75
N TYR A 91 0.16 -10.41 -4.39
CA TYR A 91 1.54 -10.88 -4.55
C TYR A 91 2.22 -10.22 -5.75
N SER A 92 2.39 -8.91 -5.72
CA SER A 92 2.97 -8.11 -6.80
C SER A 92 4.07 -7.20 -6.27
N LEU A 93 4.85 -6.59 -7.14
CA LEU A 93 5.81 -5.55 -6.76
C LEU A 93 5.09 -4.33 -6.20
N THR A 94 5.64 -3.75 -5.14
CA THR A 94 5.11 -2.55 -4.51
C THR A 94 6.23 -1.61 -4.07
N VAL A 95 5.86 -0.40 -3.71
CA VAL A 95 6.69 0.54 -2.93
C VAL A 95 6.35 0.39 -1.44
N PRO A 96 7.17 0.85 -0.51
CA PRO A 96 6.80 0.91 0.91
C PRO A 96 5.46 1.62 1.11
N ALA A 97 4.49 0.93 1.68
CA ALA A 97 3.13 1.44 1.82
C ALA A 97 2.25 0.62 2.77
N GLY A 98 1.39 1.31 3.52
CA GLY A 98 0.41 0.67 4.38
C GLY A 98 -0.81 1.53 4.69
N HIS A 99 -1.66 1.03 5.57
CA HIS A 99 -2.87 1.74 5.95
C HIS A 99 -2.57 2.89 6.91
N VAL A 100 -3.25 4.01 6.71
CA VAL A 100 -3.22 5.13 7.66
C VAL A 100 -3.95 4.72 8.94
N GLU A 101 -3.33 4.90 10.10
CA GLU A 101 -3.95 4.63 11.38
C GLU A 101 -4.96 5.74 11.76
N ARG A 102 -5.91 5.39 12.61
CA ARG A 102 -6.94 6.36 13.04
C ARG A 102 -6.31 7.52 13.82
N GLY A 103 -6.49 8.73 13.27
CA GLY A 103 -5.92 9.96 13.83
C GLY A 103 -4.46 10.22 13.44
N GLU A 104 -3.89 9.38 12.60
CA GLU A 104 -2.57 9.60 12.01
C GLU A 104 -2.70 10.47 10.75
N GLU A 105 -1.75 11.38 10.54
CA GLU A 105 -1.63 12.11 9.29
C GLU A 105 -1.06 11.20 8.21
N PRO A 106 -1.58 11.19 6.96
CA PRO A 106 -1.10 10.29 5.90
C PRO A 106 0.41 10.38 5.64
N LYS A 107 1.00 11.54 5.81
CA LYS A 107 2.45 11.74 5.67
C LYS A 107 3.23 11.05 6.79
N CYS A 108 2.70 11.02 8.01
CA CYS A 108 3.28 10.30 9.13
C CYS A 108 3.17 8.78 8.91
N ALA A 109 2.02 8.31 8.42
CA ALA A 109 1.83 6.91 8.03
C ALA A 109 2.86 6.48 6.97
N ALA A 110 3.05 7.29 5.92
CA ALA A 110 4.06 7.03 4.89
C ALA A 110 5.48 6.91 5.46
N ALA A 111 5.86 7.81 6.38
CA ALA A 111 7.18 7.76 7.04
C ALA A 111 7.32 6.53 7.96
N ARG A 112 6.26 6.14 8.68
CA ARG A 112 6.21 4.94 9.53
C ARG A 112 6.36 3.69 8.70
N GLU A 113 5.55 3.50 7.64
CA GLU A 113 5.62 2.33 6.77
C GLU A 113 6.99 2.21 6.07
N LEU A 114 7.54 3.33 5.61
CA LEU A 114 8.90 3.36 5.04
C LEU A 114 9.95 2.85 6.03
N TRP A 115 9.83 3.21 7.31
CA TRP A 115 10.71 2.70 8.35
C TRP A 115 10.45 1.23 8.67
N GLU A 116 9.19 0.84 8.84
CA GLU A 116 8.79 -0.52 9.23
C GLU A 116 9.10 -1.54 8.16
N GLU A 117 8.87 -1.21 6.88
CA GLU A 117 9.04 -2.15 5.77
C GLU A 117 10.47 -2.22 5.23
N VAL A 118 11.18 -1.09 5.14
CA VAL A 118 12.51 -1.05 4.48
C VAL A 118 13.62 -0.40 5.32
N GLY A 119 13.34 0.00 6.56
CA GLY A 119 14.33 0.52 7.50
C GLY A 119 14.84 1.94 7.19
N ILE A 120 14.21 2.67 6.27
CA ILE A 120 14.59 4.04 5.91
C ILE A 120 13.89 5.04 6.84
N ARG A 121 14.67 5.82 7.58
CA ARG A 121 14.16 6.91 8.44
C ARG A 121 14.22 8.24 7.73
N VAL A 122 13.14 9.00 7.80
CA VAL A 122 13.03 10.33 7.20
C VAL A 122 12.39 11.31 8.17
N ALA A 123 12.74 12.59 8.04
CA ALA A 123 11.94 13.64 8.63
C ALA A 123 10.69 13.90 7.77
N ASN A 124 9.56 14.23 8.41
CA ASN A 124 8.32 14.48 7.68
C ASN A 124 8.46 15.58 6.60
N GLY A 125 9.42 16.51 6.74
CA GLY A 125 9.72 17.55 5.75
C GLY A 125 10.30 17.04 4.43
N ASP A 126 10.93 15.86 4.44
CA ASP A 126 11.61 15.31 3.26
C ASP A 126 10.66 14.60 2.28
N LEU A 127 9.47 14.25 2.72
CA LEU A 127 8.45 13.62 1.88
C LEU A 127 7.66 14.69 1.09
N GLN A 128 7.63 14.56 -0.23
CA GLN A 128 6.87 15.42 -1.14
C GLN A 128 5.61 14.71 -1.61
N LEU A 129 4.43 15.33 -1.46
CA LEU A 129 3.17 14.75 -1.93
C LEU A 129 3.16 14.74 -3.47
N VAL A 130 3.01 13.54 -4.04
CA VAL A 130 2.86 13.29 -5.47
C VAL A 130 1.39 13.24 -5.87
N ALA A 131 0.59 12.48 -5.14
CA ALA A 131 -0.81 12.25 -5.44
C ALA A 131 -1.65 12.01 -4.18
N ASP A 132 -2.93 12.35 -4.28
CA ASP A 132 -4.00 12.03 -3.33
C ASP A 132 -5.19 11.55 -4.18
N GLU A 133 -5.34 10.23 -4.31
CA GLU A 133 -6.23 9.62 -5.28
C GLU A 133 -7.23 8.65 -4.65
N TYR A 134 -8.46 8.64 -5.18
CA TYR A 134 -9.49 7.65 -4.85
C TYR A 134 -9.46 6.53 -5.88
N LEU A 135 -8.93 5.37 -5.50
CA LEU A 135 -8.68 4.23 -6.36
C LEU A 135 -9.70 3.10 -6.11
N LYS A 136 -10.72 2.98 -6.98
CA LYS A 136 -11.60 1.81 -7.03
C LYS A 136 -10.93 0.70 -7.84
N GLY A 137 -10.97 -0.53 -7.33
CA GLY A 137 -10.28 -1.68 -7.89
C GLY A 137 -8.94 -1.99 -7.22
N ASP A 138 -8.48 -1.13 -6.32
CA ASP A 138 -7.30 -1.38 -5.51
C ASP A 138 -7.63 -2.36 -4.38
N VAL A 139 -7.20 -3.60 -4.53
CA VAL A 139 -7.54 -4.69 -3.60
C VAL A 139 -6.47 -4.87 -2.53
N CYS A 140 -6.87 -5.07 -1.28
CA CYS A 140 -5.95 -5.38 -0.21
C CYS A 140 -6.29 -6.68 0.55
N ARG A 141 -5.33 -7.18 1.33
CA ARG A 141 -5.50 -8.38 2.17
C ARG A 141 -6.61 -8.26 3.22
N ARG A 142 -7.00 -7.03 3.58
CA ARG A 142 -8.08 -6.74 4.54
C ARG A 142 -9.45 -6.62 3.88
N GLY A 143 -9.58 -7.02 2.63
CA GLY A 143 -10.86 -7.18 1.94
C GLY A 143 -11.46 -5.89 1.38
N SER A 144 -10.81 -4.75 1.48
CA SER A 144 -11.21 -3.57 0.71
C SER A 144 -10.84 -3.73 -0.77
N ASP A 145 -11.69 -3.21 -1.65
CA ASP A 145 -11.46 -3.09 -3.09
C ASP A 145 -11.31 -1.62 -3.50
N ALA A 146 -11.16 -0.72 -2.52
CA ALA A 146 -11.10 0.71 -2.78
C ALA A 146 -10.26 1.42 -1.71
N HIS A 147 -9.33 2.27 -2.14
CA HIS A 147 -8.48 3.06 -1.25
C HIS A 147 -8.45 4.53 -1.64
N ARG A 148 -8.39 5.41 -0.64
CA ARG A 148 -7.82 6.75 -0.81
C ARG A 148 -6.32 6.62 -0.59
N TRP A 149 -5.54 6.88 -1.63
CA TRP A 149 -4.11 6.62 -1.66
C TRP A 149 -3.29 7.91 -1.69
N HIS A 150 -2.45 8.13 -0.68
CA HIS A 150 -1.53 9.25 -0.58
C HIS A 150 -0.13 8.79 -1.01
N ALA A 151 0.29 9.20 -2.21
CA ALA A 151 1.62 8.89 -2.74
C ALA A 151 2.60 10.01 -2.41
N TYR A 152 3.73 9.65 -1.84
CA TYR A 152 4.83 10.58 -1.55
C TYR A 152 6.09 10.17 -2.33
N LEU A 153 6.93 11.18 -2.63
CA LEU A 153 8.27 11.00 -3.18
C LEU A 153 9.29 11.30 -2.10
N LEU A 154 10.29 10.44 -1.97
CA LEU A 154 11.53 10.66 -1.23
C LEU A 154 12.71 10.60 -2.21
N GLU A 155 13.51 11.65 -2.28
CA GLU A 155 14.80 11.63 -2.97
C GLU A 155 15.90 11.20 -2.01
N VAL A 156 16.66 10.17 -2.38
CA VAL A 156 17.79 9.70 -1.59
C VAL A 156 19.10 10.01 -2.30
N ASP A 157 20.04 10.57 -1.54
CA ASP A 157 21.38 10.88 -2.00
C ASP A 157 22.37 9.86 -1.40
N GLU A 158 23.19 9.24 -2.25
CA GLU A 158 24.22 8.27 -1.84
C GLU A 158 25.25 8.86 -0.87
N HIS A 159 25.39 10.19 -0.84
CA HIS A 159 26.36 10.89 -0.02
C HIS A 159 25.83 11.46 1.31
N ARG A 160 24.53 11.40 1.57
CA ARG A 160 24.03 11.67 2.91
C ARG A 160 24.41 10.48 3.81
N GLU A 161 25.06 10.74 4.92
CA GLU A 161 25.57 9.77 5.93
C GLU A 161 24.55 8.76 6.48
N SER A 162 23.32 8.82 6.03
CA SER A 162 22.26 7.84 6.28
C SER A 162 22.34 6.56 5.43
N GLY A 163 23.43 6.35 4.66
CA GLY A 163 23.78 5.05 4.08
C GLY A 163 22.67 4.42 3.21
N ALA A 164 22.10 5.15 2.26
CA ALA A 164 21.06 4.65 1.37
C ALA A 164 21.53 3.60 0.33
N HIS A 165 22.83 3.27 0.28
CA HIS A 165 23.36 2.02 -0.23
C HIS A 165 23.55 0.95 0.86
N ARG A 166 23.04 1.17 2.07
CA ARG A 166 22.78 0.03 2.94
C ARG A 166 21.89 -0.93 2.18
N GLU A 167 22.28 -2.20 2.22
CA GLU A 167 21.38 -3.30 1.87
C GLU A 167 20.00 -2.98 2.43
N VAL A 168 19.06 -2.62 1.54
CA VAL A 168 17.68 -2.37 1.95
C VAL A 168 17.17 -3.71 2.46
N THR A 169 16.92 -3.77 3.74
CA THR A 169 16.39 -4.98 4.37
C THR A 169 14.89 -4.83 4.43
N VAL A 170 14.19 -5.61 3.63
CA VAL A 170 12.73 -5.67 3.67
C VAL A 170 12.30 -6.53 4.86
N ASN A 171 11.26 -6.13 5.57
CA ASN A 171 10.68 -6.90 6.67
C ASN A 171 9.96 -8.17 6.15
N GLU A 172 9.26 -8.90 7.03
CA GLU A 172 8.55 -10.13 6.68
C GLU A 172 7.38 -9.96 5.68
N GLU A 173 6.93 -8.72 5.42
CA GLU A 173 5.86 -8.41 4.46
C GLU A 173 6.36 -8.34 3.01
N GLY A 174 7.70 -8.38 2.80
CA GLY A 174 8.28 -8.30 1.48
C GLY A 174 9.60 -9.07 1.33
N GLU A 175 10.02 -9.24 0.09
CA GLU A 175 11.28 -9.89 -0.29
C GLU A 175 11.84 -9.27 -1.58
N ALA A 176 13.07 -9.63 -1.95
CA ALA A 176 13.71 -9.25 -3.20
C ALA A 176 13.63 -7.75 -3.54
N PRO A 177 14.19 -6.85 -2.72
CA PRO A 177 14.20 -5.43 -3.03
C PRO A 177 14.96 -5.16 -4.33
N VAL A 178 14.39 -4.31 -5.20
CA VAL A 178 14.98 -3.97 -6.50
C VAL A 178 14.83 -2.47 -6.78
N TRP A 179 15.78 -1.93 -7.54
CA TRP A 179 15.75 -0.57 -8.02
C TRP A 179 15.42 -0.56 -9.52
N PHE A 180 14.24 -0.07 -9.89
CA PHE A 180 13.72 -0.02 -11.25
C PHE A 180 13.50 1.41 -11.71
N THR A 181 13.73 1.65 -13.00
CA THR A 181 13.16 2.83 -13.66
C THR A 181 11.64 2.67 -13.76
N LEU A 182 10.90 3.77 -14.01
CA LEU A 182 9.44 3.69 -14.21
C LEU A 182 9.07 2.78 -15.38
N ASP A 183 9.88 2.73 -16.44
CA ASP A 183 9.62 1.86 -17.60
C ASP A 183 9.81 0.38 -17.25
N GLN A 184 10.79 0.05 -16.43
CA GLN A 184 10.95 -1.30 -15.91
C GLN A 184 9.80 -1.70 -14.99
N ALA A 185 9.35 -0.77 -14.12
CA ALA A 185 8.20 -0.99 -13.26
C ALA A 185 6.91 -1.22 -14.07
N ARG A 186 6.67 -0.42 -15.13
CA ARG A 186 5.52 -0.63 -16.05
C ARG A 186 5.55 -1.97 -16.77
N SER A 187 6.75 -2.52 -17.00
CA SER A 187 6.91 -3.83 -17.64
C SER A 187 6.84 -5.00 -16.67
N SER A 188 6.61 -4.72 -15.38
CA SER A 188 6.53 -5.70 -14.30
C SER A 188 5.12 -5.74 -13.74
N GLU A 189 4.77 -6.83 -13.04
CA GLU A 189 3.50 -6.92 -12.31
C GLU A 189 3.60 -6.14 -11.00
N THR A 190 3.05 -4.91 -10.99
CA THR A 190 2.98 -4.06 -9.81
C THR A 190 1.59 -4.10 -9.16
N THR A 191 1.47 -3.66 -7.91
CA THR A 191 0.17 -3.45 -7.29
C THR A 191 -0.62 -2.38 -8.03
N PHE A 192 -1.96 -2.48 -8.02
CA PHE A 192 -2.85 -1.58 -8.74
C PHE A 192 -2.60 -0.10 -8.42
N ALA A 193 -2.41 0.26 -7.15
CA ALA A 193 -2.13 1.63 -6.76
C ALA A 193 -0.81 2.13 -7.35
N VAL A 194 0.26 1.31 -7.30
CA VAL A 194 1.57 1.66 -7.87
C VAL A 194 1.47 1.90 -9.37
N GLU A 195 0.82 0.99 -10.11
CA GLU A 195 0.58 1.14 -11.55
C GLU A 195 -0.12 2.47 -11.85
N ARG A 196 -1.23 2.75 -11.15
CA ARG A 196 -2.02 3.98 -11.34
C ARG A 196 -1.25 5.24 -11.05
N ILE A 197 -0.49 5.27 -9.97
CA ILE A 197 0.32 6.45 -9.62
C ILE A 197 1.43 6.67 -10.65
N ILE A 198 2.10 5.61 -11.12
CA ILE A 198 3.12 5.73 -12.17
C ILE A 198 2.51 6.24 -13.46
N ASP A 199 1.35 5.75 -13.88
CA ASP A 199 0.73 6.13 -15.15
C ASP A 199 0.21 7.56 -15.14
N GLN A 200 -0.36 8.01 -14.03
CA GLN A 200 -1.03 9.32 -13.95
C GLN A 200 -0.11 10.44 -13.45
N HIS A 201 0.95 10.11 -12.70
CA HIS A 201 1.78 11.10 -12.00
C HIS A 201 3.28 10.95 -12.27
N SER A 202 3.69 10.25 -13.33
CA SER A 202 5.12 10.05 -13.66
C SER A 202 5.90 11.36 -13.77
N GLU A 203 5.30 12.43 -14.24
CA GLU A 203 5.93 13.76 -14.32
C GLU A 203 6.34 14.33 -12.95
N ARG A 204 5.59 13.98 -11.89
CA ARG A 204 5.89 14.39 -10.52
C ARG A 204 6.89 13.45 -9.83
N LEU A 205 7.00 12.23 -10.32
CA LEU A 205 7.97 11.25 -9.84
C LEU A 205 9.36 11.47 -10.44
N LEU A 206 9.46 11.93 -11.69
CA LEU A 206 10.73 12.14 -12.36
C LEU A 206 11.39 13.48 -11.96
N PRO A 207 12.73 13.60 -12.08
CA PRO A 207 13.39 14.86 -11.89
C PRO A 207 12.84 15.93 -12.83
N ALA A 208 12.71 17.15 -12.35
CA ALA A 208 12.35 18.29 -13.22
C ALA A 208 13.35 18.42 -14.36
N VAL A 209 12.85 18.47 -15.60
CA VAL A 209 13.70 18.76 -16.76
C VAL A 209 14.15 20.22 -16.68
N PRO A 210 15.45 20.52 -16.71
CA PRO A 210 15.92 21.89 -16.67
C PRO A 210 15.25 22.73 -17.76
N GLY A 211 14.56 23.82 -17.39
CA GLY A 211 13.90 24.74 -18.32
C GLY A 211 12.39 24.49 -18.54
N THR A 212 11.78 23.49 -17.91
CA THR A 212 10.33 23.32 -17.96
C THR A 212 9.68 24.05 -16.77
N PRO A 213 8.68 24.93 -17.00
CA PRO A 213 7.97 25.56 -15.88
C PRO A 213 7.22 24.51 -15.08
N PRO A 214 7.06 24.71 -13.74
CA PRO A 214 6.33 23.77 -12.89
C PRO A 214 4.89 23.59 -13.39
N PRO A 215 4.32 22.38 -13.29
CA PRO A 215 2.91 22.12 -13.60
C PRO A 215 2.01 23.00 -12.72
N ARG A 216 0.95 23.55 -13.31
CA ARG A 216 -0.03 24.40 -12.63
C ARG A 216 -0.94 23.59 -11.70
#